data_b15add0bb778c9d5b920a17f93a0c1c2
#
_entry.id   b15add0bb778c9d5b920a17f93a0c1c2
#
_cell.length_a   1.000
_cell.length_b   1.000
_cell.length_c   1.000
_cell.angle_alpha   90.00
_cell.angle_beta   90.00
_cell.angle_gamma   90.00
#
_symmetry.space_group_name_H-M   'P 1'
#
loop_
_entity.id
_entity.type
_entity.pdbx_description
1 polymer ?
#
loop_
_entity_poly.entity_id
_entity_poly.type
_entity_poly.pdbx_seq_one_letter_code
_entity_poly.pdbx_strand_id
1 'polypeptide(L)'
;MTTSEAIQQGVDAALAKLRGGQPRAAGAFTVQSDRLDAYTRKALQDECDLIVGAPHGDQNNTINRAAFNVGTLVAAGAVSEPEARQALLSAALAGNHPEGRARPSIESGLRSGMQHPRTPWPPVSHTAATSDLRDLLGGDGIDWSDIEHGYAQTYGEPLDEPDPGPADDSPAPVPGLIPEEFWDARPELQHIRQAGHSRTRSGDVALLSVLTRLSSLVSHRIRADTGIAGYASLNLFGGIIGPSGIGKSTGVEVADRLMPAPPDLDFRDGLPLGSGEGLAEVFMGIVEEETGEVRKRGGTETPVTVSVRRQVRHNAFFYVDEGATITRLMKERSGSTLGETLRSAAVGQTLGQTNASKDTSRYIPSGSYSLGLLVGFQPETVAPLFEEVAEGTPQRFVWVQVIDPAIPDVPPEWPGELTAWREAATAPPTDMASRFVLVSFDEAIKAELRAADLAKVRGQVAPSELSPFDSQAPVMRVKLASLLAILGGRRHVTTEDWRLALILWESSCATRDAVLAYCEAQRRSEQEKRTKARIEEEVRVDHAKQLAEDARTERAVERLALRLAVLVRDGGPQTRKTVRARTAGRDKKYLADAFAYAALREWVVETDGRFVPGPVPPS
;
A
#
# COMPACT_ATOMS: atom_id res chain seq x y z
N MET A 1 -16.37 34.64 24.41
CA MET A 1 -15.84 33.51 23.64
C MET A 1 -16.13 33.79 22.17
N THR A 2 -15.09 33.88 21.38
CA THR A 2 -15.24 34.03 19.92
C THR A 2 -15.68 32.70 19.31
N THR A 3 -16.33 32.74 18.15
CA THR A 3 -16.79 31.54 17.42
C THR A 3 -15.61 30.54 17.19
N SER A 4 -14.40 31.06 17.09
CA SER A 4 -13.16 30.28 16.94
C SER A 4 -12.80 29.48 18.19
N GLU A 5 -12.96 30.08 19.38
CA GLU A 5 -12.69 29.39 20.67
C GLU A 5 -13.67 28.25 20.93
N ALA A 6 -14.95 28.45 20.56
CA ALA A 6 -15.97 27.40 20.68
C ALA A 6 -15.70 26.21 19.72
N ILE A 7 -15.22 26.50 18.50
CA ILE A 7 -14.83 25.46 17.54
C ILE A 7 -13.60 24.71 18.03
N GLN A 8 -12.58 25.40 18.53
CA GLN A 8 -11.37 24.77 19.03
C GLN A 8 -11.65 23.89 20.26
N GLN A 9 -12.44 24.37 21.24
CA GLN A 9 -12.87 23.54 22.37
C GLN A 9 -13.72 22.34 21.95
N GLY A 10 -14.55 22.50 20.91
CA GLY A 10 -15.33 21.40 20.33
C GLY A 10 -14.47 20.35 19.65
N VAL A 11 -13.44 20.76 18.90
CA VAL A 11 -12.47 19.87 18.25
C VAL A 11 -11.67 19.10 19.30
N ASP A 12 -11.18 19.76 20.34
CA ASP A 12 -10.41 19.11 21.41
C ASP A 12 -11.27 18.12 22.22
N ALA A 13 -12.53 18.47 22.48
CA ALA A 13 -13.47 17.57 23.14
C ALA A 13 -13.86 16.36 22.27
N ALA A 14 -13.97 16.54 20.94
CA ALA A 14 -14.26 15.46 20.00
C ALA A 14 -13.05 14.55 19.81
N LEU A 15 -11.84 15.11 19.77
CA LEU A 15 -10.57 14.35 19.75
C LEU A 15 -10.41 13.53 21.03
N ALA A 16 -10.78 14.08 22.19
CA ALA A 16 -10.77 13.35 23.46
C ALA A 16 -11.78 12.19 23.47
N LYS A 17 -12.98 12.37 22.86
CA LYS A 17 -13.99 11.31 22.71
C LYS A 17 -13.60 10.21 21.74
N LEU A 18 -12.91 10.55 20.65
CA LEU A 18 -12.43 9.57 19.64
C LEU A 18 -11.25 8.72 20.14
N ARG A 19 -10.51 9.20 21.13
CA ARG A 19 -9.45 8.45 21.82
C ARG A 19 -9.96 7.36 22.77
N GLY A 20 -11.23 7.06 22.71
CA GLY A 20 -11.83 5.87 23.35
C GLY A 20 -12.44 6.11 24.71
N GLY A 21 -13.75 6.03 24.80
CA GLY A 21 -14.58 5.67 25.97
C GLY A 21 -14.28 6.44 27.24
N GLN A 22 -15.32 6.83 27.95
CA GLN A 22 -15.27 7.55 29.24
C GLN A 22 -14.05 7.25 30.08
N PRO A 23 -13.34 8.26 30.62
CA PRO A 23 -12.24 8.02 31.56
C PRO A 23 -12.81 7.36 32.80
N ARG A 24 -12.71 6.04 32.91
CA ARG A 24 -12.66 5.42 34.22
C ARG A 24 -11.39 5.96 34.88
N ALA A 25 -11.51 6.44 36.10
CA ALA A 25 -10.39 6.86 36.93
C ALA A 25 -9.44 5.67 37.20
N ALA A 26 -8.64 5.34 36.20
CA ALA A 26 -7.42 4.56 36.36
C ALA A 26 -6.32 5.59 36.59
N GLY A 27 -5.49 5.42 37.62
CA GLY A 27 -4.41 6.32 37.93
C GLY A 27 -3.59 6.59 36.66
N ALA A 28 -3.38 7.87 36.36
CA ALA A 28 -2.70 8.29 35.16
C ALA A 28 -1.32 7.62 35.09
N PHE A 29 -1.15 6.71 34.10
CA PHE A 29 0.16 6.14 33.84
C PHE A 29 1.00 7.21 33.14
N THR A 30 2.16 7.52 33.69
CA THR A 30 3.08 8.52 33.13
C THR A 30 4.46 7.89 32.99
N VAL A 31 5.04 7.96 31.80
CA VAL A 31 6.42 7.55 31.55
C VAL A 31 7.36 8.54 32.25
N GLN A 32 8.06 8.07 33.29
CA GLN A 32 9.06 8.86 34.00
C GLN A 32 10.44 8.50 33.46
N SER A 33 10.99 9.35 32.58
CA SER A 33 12.38 9.29 32.18
C SER A 33 12.85 10.67 31.75
N ASP A 34 13.78 11.22 32.52
CA ASP A 34 14.41 12.53 32.24
C ASP A 34 15.47 12.47 31.12
N ARG A 35 15.75 11.27 30.61
CA ARG A 35 16.78 11.02 29.58
C ARG A 35 16.23 10.92 28.17
N LEU A 36 14.90 10.83 27.99
CA LEU A 36 14.26 10.74 26.69
C LEU A 36 13.97 12.13 26.13
N ASP A 37 14.21 12.31 24.82
CA ASP A 37 13.73 13.51 24.14
C ASP A 37 12.19 13.58 24.13
N ALA A 38 11.64 14.78 23.87
CA ALA A 38 10.20 15.01 23.95
C ALA A 38 9.39 14.14 22.98
N TYR A 39 9.93 13.89 21.77
CA TYR A 39 9.29 13.05 20.76
C TYR A 39 9.25 11.58 21.19
N THR A 40 10.40 11.04 21.60
CA THR A 40 10.50 9.65 22.04
C THR A 40 9.65 9.39 23.28
N ARG A 41 9.63 10.34 24.23
CA ARG A 41 8.76 10.25 25.42
C ARG A 41 7.29 10.21 25.03
N LYS A 42 6.87 11.08 24.11
CA LYS A 42 5.48 11.11 23.64
C LYS A 42 5.12 9.84 22.88
N ALA A 43 5.96 9.37 21.98
CA ALA A 43 5.73 8.15 21.22
C ALA A 43 5.61 6.92 22.14
N LEU A 44 6.48 6.81 23.16
CA LEU A 44 6.41 5.74 24.15
C LEU A 44 5.13 5.84 25.01
N GLN A 45 4.75 7.07 25.40
CA GLN A 45 3.51 7.31 26.15
C GLN A 45 2.26 6.91 25.35
N ASP A 46 2.16 7.32 24.08
CA ASP A 46 1.03 7.02 23.21
C ASP A 46 0.85 5.49 23.03
N GLU A 47 1.93 4.73 22.89
CA GLU A 47 1.87 3.25 22.81
C GLU A 47 1.48 2.62 24.16
N CYS A 48 1.94 3.18 25.28
CA CYS A 48 1.51 2.75 26.61
C CYS A 48 0.02 3.02 26.86
N ASP A 49 -0.50 4.17 26.42
CA ASP A 49 -1.92 4.52 26.55
C ASP A 49 -2.81 3.57 25.72
N LEU A 50 -2.35 3.17 24.53
CA LEU A 50 -3.03 2.15 23.72
C LEU A 50 -3.13 0.81 24.46
N ILE A 51 -2.07 0.39 25.16
CA ILE A 51 -2.09 -0.85 25.96
C ILE A 51 -3.06 -0.75 27.11
N VAL A 52 -3.04 0.37 27.86
CA VAL A 52 -3.97 0.58 29.00
C VAL A 52 -5.43 0.58 28.56
N GLY A 53 -5.73 1.16 27.38
CA GLY A 53 -7.08 1.23 26.81
C GLY A 53 -7.55 0.00 26.03
N ALA A 54 -6.72 -1.06 25.91
CA ALA A 54 -7.04 -2.19 25.06
C ALA A 54 -8.28 -2.99 25.51
N PRO A 55 -9.28 -3.24 24.64
CA PRO A 55 -10.48 -3.96 24.98
C PRO A 55 -10.21 -5.45 25.27
N HIS A 56 -11.04 -6.07 26.14
CA HIS A 56 -10.95 -7.49 26.42
C HIS A 56 -11.11 -8.33 25.14
N GLY A 57 -10.14 -9.22 24.87
CA GLY A 57 -10.09 -10.08 23.69
C GLY A 57 -9.05 -9.67 22.65
N ASP A 58 -8.71 -8.37 22.54
CA ASP A 58 -7.69 -7.88 21.58
C ASP A 58 -6.38 -7.42 22.26
N GLN A 59 -6.30 -7.64 23.53
CA GLN A 59 -5.22 -7.15 24.38
C GLN A 59 -3.83 -7.64 23.96
N ASN A 60 -3.67 -8.95 23.70
CA ASN A 60 -2.37 -9.52 23.32
C ASN A 60 -1.86 -8.95 21.97
N ASN A 61 -2.77 -8.73 21.01
CA ASN A 61 -2.44 -8.15 19.72
C ASN A 61 -2.02 -6.68 19.89
N THR A 62 -2.74 -5.94 20.73
CA THR A 62 -2.41 -4.53 21.01
C THR A 62 -1.05 -4.40 21.69
N ILE A 63 -0.77 -5.25 22.72
CA ILE A 63 0.55 -5.28 23.38
C ILE A 63 1.66 -5.64 22.40
N ASN A 64 1.47 -6.64 21.56
CA ASN A 64 2.50 -7.07 20.61
C ASN A 64 2.81 -5.97 19.59
N ARG A 65 1.77 -5.31 19.05
CA ARG A 65 1.91 -4.20 18.10
C ARG A 65 2.57 -2.97 18.74
N ALA A 66 2.15 -2.57 19.93
CA ALA A 66 2.77 -1.47 20.66
C ALA A 66 4.24 -1.76 20.98
N ALA A 67 4.54 -2.99 21.42
CA ALA A 67 5.90 -3.43 21.67
C ALA A 67 6.76 -3.45 20.40
N PHE A 68 6.19 -3.82 19.23
CA PHE A 68 6.88 -3.73 17.95
C PHE A 68 7.25 -2.27 17.63
N ASN A 69 6.29 -1.34 17.73
CA ASN A 69 6.53 0.07 17.45
C ASN A 69 7.60 0.66 18.39
N VAL A 70 7.56 0.33 19.67
CA VAL A 70 8.59 0.75 20.63
C VAL A 70 9.95 0.09 20.35
N GLY A 71 9.95 -1.16 19.88
CA GLY A 71 11.16 -1.88 19.45
C GLY A 71 11.90 -1.16 18.32
N THR A 72 11.19 -0.51 17.40
CA THR A 72 11.79 0.31 16.33
C THR A 72 12.51 1.54 16.88
N LEU A 73 12.03 2.13 17.97
CA LEU A 73 12.69 3.24 18.68
C LEU A 73 13.92 2.77 19.46
N VAL A 74 13.87 1.56 20.02
CA VAL A 74 15.03 0.92 20.66
C VAL A 74 16.14 0.69 19.65
N ALA A 75 15.81 0.14 18.48
CA ALA A 75 16.77 -0.09 17.41
C ALA A 75 17.41 1.21 16.87
N ALA A 76 16.67 2.31 16.89
CA ALA A 76 17.16 3.65 16.55
C ALA A 76 18.01 4.29 17.66
N GLY A 77 18.17 3.65 18.82
CA GLY A 77 18.90 4.19 19.97
C GLY A 77 18.17 5.30 20.73
N ALA A 78 16.90 5.56 20.42
CA ALA A 78 16.11 6.62 21.03
C ALA A 78 15.65 6.30 22.46
N VAL A 79 15.45 5.00 22.78
CA VAL A 79 15.10 4.50 24.11
C VAL A 79 15.87 3.21 24.38
N SER A 80 16.29 2.99 25.64
CA SER A 80 16.97 1.74 25.98
C SER A 80 15.98 0.57 26.07
N GLU A 81 16.40 -0.65 25.68
CA GLU A 81 15.56 -1.83 25.75
C GLU A 81 14.98 -2.11 27.15
N PRO A 82 15.75 -1.97 28.25
CA PRO A 82 15.21 -2.15 29.59
C PRO A 82 14.12 -1.13 29.95
N GLU A 83 14.29 0.15 29.57
CA GLU A 83 13.29 1.19 29.81
C GLU A 83 12.02 0.95 29.01
N ALA A 84 12.14 0.60 27.74
CA ALA A 84 11.03 0.24 26.87
C ALA A 84 10.22 -0.94 27.43
N ARG A 85 10.92 -2.01 27.83
CA ARG A 85 10.32 -3.21 28.42
C ARG A 85 9.58 -2.88 29.71
N GLN A 86 10.16 -2.09 30.58
CA GLN A 86 9.56 -1.68 31.85
C GLN A 86 8.30 -0.83 31.64
N ALA A 87 8.34 0.14 30.74
CA ALA A 87 7.21 1.00 30.43
C ALA A 87 6.01 0.19 29.87
N LEU A 88 6.26 -0.67 28.89
CA LEU A 88 5.22 -1.50 28.29
C LEU A 88 4.62 -2.50 29.29
N LEU A 89 5.43 -3.10 30.17
CA LEU A 89 4.94 -4.01 31.19
C LEU A 89 4.10 -3.26 32.23
N SER A 90 4.54 -2.10 32.65
CA SER A 90 3.79 -1.25 33.60
C SER A 90 2.44 -0.80 33.01
N ALA A 91 2.41 -0.45 31.74
CA ALA A 91 1.18 -0.12 31.01
C ALA A 91 0.23 -1.32 30.92
N ALA A 92 0.74 -2.51 30.62
CA ALA A 92 -0.05 -3.73 30.58
C ALA A 92 -0.67 -4.07 31.93
N LEU A 93 0.09 -3.94 33.03
CA LEU A 93 -0.42 -4.13 34.38
C LEU A 93 -1.47 -3.08 34.77
N ALA A 94 -1.27 -1.81 34.40
CA ALA A 94 -2.25 -0.74 34.59
C ALA A 94 -3.57 -1.00 33.83
N GLY A 95 -3.49 -1.65 32.66
CA GLY A 95 -4.64 -2.13 31.86
C GLY A 95 -5.25 -3.45 32.37
N ASN A 96 -4.91 -3.91 33.58
CA ASN A 96 -5.35 -5.19 34.17
C ASN A 96 -4.99 -6.44 33.35
N HIS A 97 -3.85 -6.43 32.65
CA HIS A 97 -3.36 -7.60 31.96
C HIS A 97 -2.57 -8.51 32.91
N PRO A 98 -2.80 -9.81 32.89
CA PRO A 98 -1.97 -10.75 33.65
C PRO A 98 -0.51 -10.71 33.12
N GLU A 99 0.43 -10.48 34.02
CA GLU A 99 1.86 -10.38 33.69
C GLU A 99 2.37 -11.56 32.86
N GLY A 100 1.96 -12.78 33.22
CA GLY A 100 2.36 -14.00 32.53
C GLY A 100 1.92 -14.09 31.07
N ARG A 101 0.90 -13.32 30.64
CA ARG A 101 0.46 -13.20 29.24
C ARG A 101 1.04 -11.97 28.55
N ALA A 102 1.24 -10.90 29.28
CA ALA A 102 1.80 -9.65 28.74
C ALA A 102 3.28 -9.81 28.36
N ARG A 103 4.11 -10.43 29.23
CA ARG A 103 5.53 -10.61 29.00
C ARG A 103 5.89 -11.27 27.66
N PRO A 104 5.35 -12.43 27.28
CA PRO A 104 5.66 -13.04 25.98
C PRO A 104 5.31 -12.16 24.78
N SER A 105 4.19 -11.44 24.85
CA SER A 105 3.75 -10.52 23.78
C SER A 105 4.68 -9.31 23.67
N ILE A 106 5.14 -8.73 24.80
CA ILE A 106 6.11 -7.63 24.84
C ILE A 106 7.45 -8.10 24.28
N GLU A 107 7.99 -9.24 24.73
CA GLU A 107 9.27 -9.78 24.28
C GLU A 107 9.26 -10.06 22.77
N SER A 108 8.17 -10.66 22.26
CA SER A 108 8.01 -10.95 20.85
C SER A 108 7.95 -9.66 20.02
N GLY A 109 7.15 -8.69 20.44
CA GLY A 109 7.01 -7.40 19.76
C GLY A 109 8.32 -6.60 19.75
N LEU A 110 8.96 -6.42 20.92
CA LEU A 110 10.25 -5.70 21.02
C LEU A 110 11.32 -6.33 20.14
N ARG A 111 11.50 -7.64 20.21
CA ARG A 111 12.51 -8.36 19.40
C ARG A 111 12.26 -8.17 17.91
N SER A 112 11.02 -8.27 17.47
CA SER A 112 10.64 -8.05 16.08
C SER A 112 10.84 -6.60 15.65
N GLY A 113 10.46 -5.63 16.49
CA GLY A 113 10.62 -4.19 16.22
C GLY A 113 12.09 -3.76 16.17
N MET A 114 12.94 -4.33 17.02
CA MET A 114 14.39 -4.04 17.04
C MET A 114 15.12 -4.47 15.76
N GLN A 115 14.56 -5.34 14.96
CA GLN A 115 15.10 -5.70 13.65
C GLN A 115 14.78 -4.66 12.56
N HIS A 116 13.90 -3.70 12.85
CA HIS A 116 13.46 -2.66 11.93
C HIS A 116 13.73 -1.27 12.51
N PRO A 117 14.98 -0.78 12.53
CA PRO A 117 15.31 0.52 13.08
C PRO A 117 14.50 1.60 12.36
N ARG A 118 13.73 2.35 13.13
CA ARG A 118 13.02 3.51 12.63
C ARG A 118 14.05 4.60 12.42
N THR A 119 14.25 5.06 11.19
CA THR A 119 14.99 6.29 10.97
C THR A 119 14.27 7.40 11.75
N PRO A 120 14.94 8.10 12.66
CA PRO A 120 14.31 9.23 13.34
C PRO A 120 13.75 10.14 12.24
N TRP A 121 12.46 10.41 12.28
CA TRP A 121 11.86 11.39 11.38
C TRP A 121 12.61 12.70 11.62
N PRO A 122 13.11 13.40 10.56
CA PRO A 122 13.70 14.70 10.76
C PRO A 122 12.66 15.56 11.48
N PRO A 123 13.04 16.36 12.49
CA PRO A 123 12.12 17.26 13.15
C PRO A 123 11.44 18.07 12.07
N VAL A 124 10.10 18.06 12.05
CA VAL A 124 9.32 18.94 11.19
C VAL A 124 9.78 20.34 11.55
N SER A 125 10.35 21.09 10.63
CA SER A 125 10.69 22.46 10.86
C SER A 125 9.39 23.18 11.22
N HIS A 126 9.32 23.76 12.42
CA HIS A 126 8.11 24.41 12.95
C HIS A 126 7.58 25.53 12.04
N THR A 127 8.45 26.09 11.19
CA THR A 127 8.10 27.05 10.12
C THR A 127 7.16 26.49 9.06
N ALA A 128 7.25 25.22 8.70
CA ALA A 128 6.33 24.62 7.72
C ALA A 128 4.92 24.42 8.32
N ALA A 129 4.83 24.01 9.59
CA ALA A 129 3.54 23.80 10.24
C ALA A 129 2.76 25.10 10.51
N THR A 130 3.46 26.21 10.78
CA THR A 130 2.82 27.53 10.98
C THR A 130 2.45 28.21 9.66
N SER A 131 3.21 27.99 8.58
CA SER A 131 2.83 28.47 7.24
C SER A 131 1.56 27.78 6.72
N ASP A 132 1.47 26.47 6.89
CA ASP A 132 0.30 25.67 6.48
C ASP A 132 -0.97 26.05 7.27
N LEU A 133 -0.82 26.40 8.56
CA LEU A 133 -1.91 26.89 9.40
C LEU A 133 -2.35 28.32 9.01
N ARG A 134 -1.40 29.21 8.63
CA ARG A 134 -1.72 30.54 8.13
C ARG A 134 -2.51 30.49 6.83
N ASP A 135 -2.10 29.62 5.89
CA ASP A 135 -2.78 29.44 4.61
C ASP A 135 -4.18 28.79 4.77
N LEU A 136 -4.34 27.92 5.78
CA LEU A 136 -5.60 27.21 6.02
C LEU A 136 -6.66 28.09 6.74
N LEU A 137 -6.23 29.06 7.57
CA LEU A 137 -7.13 29.86 8.43
C LEU A 137 -7.41 31.27 7.92
N GLY A 138 -6.95 31.63 6.72
CA GLY A 138 -7.29 32.90 6.06
C GLY A 138 -6.93 34.15 6.87
N GLY A 139 -5.72 34.43 6.91
CA GLY A 139 -4.82 35.23 7.68
C GLY A 139 -5.03 36.64 8.14
N ASP A 140 -6.04 37.40 8.03
CA ASP A 140 -6.03 38.85 8.30
C ASP A 140 -6.73 39.27 9.62
N GLY A 141 -6.55 38.57 10.69
CA GLY A 141 -7.15 38.95 12.00
C GLY A 141 -6.69 38.17 13.22
N ILE A 142 -5.77 37.26 13.08
CA ILE A 142 -5.28 36.43 14.19
C ILE A 142 -3.91 36.96 14.64
N ASP A 143 -3.75 37.25 15.92
CA ASP A 143 -2.42 37.52 16.52
C ASP A 143 -1.68 36.20 16.72
N TRP A 144 -0.80 35.92 15.76
CA TRP A 144 -0.01 34.68 15.75
C TRP A 144 1.06 34.63 16.83
N SER A 145 1.43 35.75 17.42
CA SER A 145 2.45 35.82 18.48
C SER A 145 2.04 35.07 19.74
N ASP A 146 0.74 35.09 20.09
CA ASP A 146 0.22 34.35 21.25
C ASP A 146 0.18 32.83 20.99
N ILE A 147 -0.01 32.42 19.72
CA ILE A 147 -0.01 31.00 19.33
C ILE A 147 1.43 30.46 19.30
N GLU A 148 2.38 31.25 18.78
CA GLU A 148 3.81 30.90 18.76
C GLU A 148 4.38 30.83 20.18
N HIS A 149 3.99 31.75 21.09
CA HIS A 149 4.38 31.71 22.50
C HIS A 149 3.78 30.50 23.24
N GLY A 150 2.52 30.19 23.01
CA GLY A 150 1.87 29.01 23.58
C GLY A 150 2.49 27.70 23.09
N TYR A 151 2.94 27.68 21.84
CA TYR A 151 3.62 26.51 21.24
C TYR A 151 5.03 26.34 21.83
N ALA A 152 5.79 27.43 21.97
CA ALA A 152 7.13 27.41 22.59
C ALA A 152 7.09 26.99 24.07
N GLN A 153 6.08 27.39 24.82
CA GLN A 153 5.86 26.94 26.21
C GLN A 153 5.51 25.46 26.33
N THR A 154 4.83 24.91 25.31
CA THR A 154 4.36 23.52 25.35
C THR A 154 5.39 22.54 24.79
N TYR A 155 6.20 22.95 23.82
CA TYR A 155 7.10 22.07 23.04
C TYR A 155 8.59 22.47 23.09
N GLY A 156 8.97 23.55 23.83
CA GLY A 156 10.32 24.09 23.92
C GLY A 156 10.66 25.10 22.81
N GLU A 157 11.62 25.97 23.06
CA GLU A 157 12.14 26.87 22.01
C GLU A 157 12.79 26.07 20.88
N PRO A 158 12.67 26.51 19.60
CA PRO A 158 13.35 25.88 18.49
C PRO A 158 14.86 25.85 18.78
N LEU A 159 15.46 24.67 18.69
CA LEU A 159 16.93 24.59 18.69
C LEU A 159 17.40 25.32 17.43
N ASP A 160 18.36 26.23 17.57
CA ASP A 160 19.07 26.83 16.44
C ASP A 160 19.53 25.70 15.52
N GLU A 161 18.93 25.61 14.32
CA GLU A 161 19.36 24.64 13.31
C GLU A 161 20.82 24.94 12.97
N PRO A 162 21.70 23.92 12.97
CA PRO A 162 23.02 24.11 12.38
C PRO A 162 22.79 24.51 10.93
N ASP A 163 23.39 25.61 10.50
CA ASP A 163 23.39 26.12 9.13
C ASP A 163 23.44 24.92 8.15
N PRO A 164 22.38 24.64 7.39
CA PRO A 164 22.47 23.61 6.39
C PRO A 164 23.54 24.08 5.43
N GLY A 165 24.70 23.42 5.48
CA GLY A 165 25.77 23.65 4.51
C GLY A 165 25.16 23.68 3.09
N PRO A 166 25.86 24.22 2.09
CA PRO A 166 25.30 24.46 0.78
C PRO A 166 24.51 23.23 0.34
N ALA A 167 23.22 23.44 0.08
CA ALA A 167 22.32 22.38 -0.33
C ALA A 167 22.99 21.60 -1.46
N ASP A 168 23.20 20.32 -1.27
CA ASP A 168 23.59 19.44 -2.34
C ASP A 168 22.40 19.41 -3.31
N ASP A 169 22.49 20.22 -4.37
CA ASP A 169 21.49 20.31 -5.44
C ASP A 169 21.41 19.00 -6.27
N SER A 170 22.11 17.96 -5.86
CA SER A 170 22.00 16.65 -6.48
C SER A 170 20.58 16.13 -6.29
N PRO A 171 19.89 15.77 -7.38
CA PRO A 171 18.54 15.21 -7.28
C PRO A 171 18.58 13.98 -6.37
N ALA A 172 17.59 13.87 -5.48
CA ALA A 172 17.48 12.73 -4.57
C ALA A 172 17.59 11.42 -5.36
N PRO A 173 18.37 10.44 -4.89
CA PRO A 173 18.56 9.18 -5.61
C PRO A 173 17.20 8.50 -5.84
N VAL A 174 16.95 8.15 -7.11
CA VAL A 174 15.71 7.46 -7.51
C VAL A 174 15.81 6.00 -7.03
N PRO A 175 14.94 5.53 -6.11
CA PRO A 175 15.06 4.20 -5.54
C PRO A 175 14.90 3.12 -6.61
N GLY A 176 15.76 2.11 -6.60
CA GLY A 176 15.65 0.93 -7.45
C GLY A 176 16.14 1.10 -8.89
N LEU A 177 16.82 2.19 -9.21
CA LEU A 177 17.55 2.29 -10.48
C LEU A 177 18.63 1.22 -10.57
N ILE A 178 18.74 0.61 -11.75
CA ILE A 178 19.81 -0.34 -12.03
C ILE A 178 21.14 0.43 -12.10
N PRO A 179 22.16 0.06 -11.29
CA PRO A 179 23.39 0.80 -11.18
C PRO A 179 24.26 0.69 -12.45
N GLU A 180 25.14 1.68 -12.66
CA GLU A 180 26.01 1.75 -13.85
C GLU A 180 26.86 0.50 -14.05
N GLU A 181 27.37 -0.11 -12.97
CA GLU A 181 28.16 -1.33 -13.03
C GLU A 181 27.45 -2.52 -13.68
N PHE A 182 26.12 -2.53 -13.66
CA PHE A 182 25.32 -3.54 -14.38
C PHE A 182 25.35 -3.28 -15.88
N TRP A 183 25.18 -2.02 -16.28
CA TRP A 183 25.17 -1.64 -17.69
C TRP A 183 26.54 -1.81 -18.35
N ASP A 184 27.60 -1.50 -17.63
CA ASP A 184 28.98 -1.59 -18.12
C ASP A 184 29.49 -3.04 -18.17
N ALA A 185 28.81 -3.98 -17.58
CA ALA A 185 29.25 -5.36 -17.51
C ALA A 185 29.32 -6.05 -18.90
N ARG A 186 28.42 -5.68 -19.83
CA ARG A 186 28.31 -6.37 -21.12
C ARG A 186 27.82 -5.48 -22.24
N PRO A 187 28.32 -5.71 -23.50
CA PRO A 187 27.87 -4.95 -24.66
C PRO A 187 26.38 -5.05 -24.94
N GLU A 188 25.75 -6.22 -24.74
CA GLU A 188 24.32 -6.40 -24.97
C GLU A 188 23.46 -5.60 -23.97
N LEU A 189 23.93 -5.35 -22.75
CA LEU A 189 23.24 -4.52 -21.77
C LEU A 189 23.33 -3.04 -22.17
N GLN A 190 24.52 -2.56 -22.56
CA GLN A 190 24.70 -1.21 -23.11
C GLN A 190 23.85 -1.00 -24.37
N HIS A 191 23.78 -2.00 -25.26
CA HIS A 191 22.94 -1.99 -26.44
C HIS A 191 21.44 -1.76 -26.09
N ILE A 192 20.93 -2.48 -25.11
CA ILE A 192 19.54 -2.33 -24.65
C ILE A 192 19.32 -0.91 -24.07
N ARG A 193 20.24 -0.45 -23.22
CA ARG A 193 20.15 0.90 -22.65
C ARG A 193 20.19 1.97 -23.75
N GLN A 194 21.12 1.86 -24.69
CA GLN A 194 21.21 2.76 -25.85
C GLN A 194 19.91 2.76 -26.65
N ALA A 195 19.30 1.61 -26.88
CA ALA A 195 18.03 1.52 -27.58
C ALA A 195 16.90 2.25 -26.84
N GLY A 196 16.83 2.11 -25.52
CA GLY A 196 15.90 2.87 -24.68
C GLY A 196 16.14 4.37 -24.79
N HIS A 197 17.37 4.82 -24.57
CA HIS A 197 17.79 6.22 -24.63
C HIS A 197 17.59 6.84 -26.01
N SER A 198 17.77 6.07 -27.11
CA SER A 198 17.51 6.54 -28.47
C SER A 198 16.06 6.96 -28.72
N ARG A 199 15.16 6.54 -27.83
CA ARG A 199 13.74 6.88 -27.84
C ARG A 199 13.33 7.74 -26.64
N THR A 200 14.31 8.27 -25.92
CA THR A 200 14.10 9.04 -24.69
C THR A 200 13.27 8.23 -23.67
N ARG A 201 13.64 6.95 -23.48
CA ARG A 201 12.99 6.01 -22.55
C ARG A 201 14.02 5.39 -21.62
N SER A 202 13.55 5.04 -20.42
CA SER A 202 14.37 4.42 -19.38
C SER A 202 15.03 3.13 -19.88
N GLY A 203 16.32 2.99 -19.61
CA GLY A 203 17.06 1.76 -19.85
C GLY A 203 16.49 0.58 -19.06
N ASP A 204 16.07 0.81 -17.81
CA ASP A 204 15.50 -0.21 -16.93
C ASP A 204 14.20 -0.79 -17.51
N VAL A 205 13.32 0.10 -18.03
CA VAL A 205 12.08 -0.33 -18.71
C VAL A 205 12.39 -1.12 -19.97
N ALA A 206 13.36 -0.67 -20.77
CA ALA A 206 13.79 -1.40 -21.97
C ALA A 206 14.33 -2.79 -21.61
N LEU A 207 15.17 -2.91 -20.59
CA LEU A 207 15.73 -4.17 -20.13
C LEU A 207 14.65 -5.14 -19.65
N LEU A 208 13.76 -4.69 -18.76
CA LEU A 208 12.67 -5.55 -18.26
C LEU A 208 11.75 -6.01 -19.39
N SER A 209 11.45 -5.11 -20.33
CA SER A 209 10.66 -5.44 -21.52
C SER A 209 11.36 -6.47 -22.41
N VAL A 210 12.69 -6.33 -22.63
CA VAL A 210 13.52 -7.31 -23.35
C VAL A 210 13.52 -8.67 -22.64
N LEU A 211 13.74 -8.71 -21.32
CA LEU A 211 13.79 -9.97 -20.56
C LEU A 211 12.43 -10.68 -20.52
N THR A 212 11.33 -9.96 -20.34
CA THR A 212 9.99 -10.54 -20.37
C THR A 212 9.60 -11.02 -21.76
N ARG A 213 9.98 -10.28 -22.81
CA ARG A 213 9.81 -10.71 -24.20
C ARG A 213 10.65 -11.94 -24.49
N LEU A 214 11.93 -11.95 -24.13
CA LEU A 214 12.83 -13.10 -24.28
C LEU A 214 12.24 -14.35 -23.62
N SER A 215 11.71 -14.22 -22.39
CA SER A 215 11.10 -15.33 -21.66
C SER A 215 9.94 -15.98 -22.43
N SER A 216 9.23 -15.21 -23.24
CA SER A 216 8.13 -15.69 -24.09
C SER A 216 8.60 -16.26 -25.44
N LEU A 217 9.76 -15.80 -25.96
CA LEU A 217 10.34 -16.27 -27.21
C LEU A 217 11.20 -17.54 -27.04
N VAL A 218 11.73 -17.77 -25.82
CA VAL A 218 12.48 -19.00 -25.51
C VAL A 218 11.59 -20.22 -25.67
N SER A 219 12.11 -21.27 -26.29
CA SER A 219 11.39 -22.55 -26.41
C SER A 219 10.97 -23.08 -25.04
N HIS A 220 9.72 -23.49 -24.91
CA HIS A 220 9.18 -24.11 -23.69
C HIS A 220 9.97 -25.35 -23.22
N ARG A 221 10.75 -25.96 -24.11
CA ARG A 221 11.63 -27.09 -23.81
C ARG A 221 12.92 -26.68 -23.12
N ILE A 222 13.27 -25.40 -23.10
CA ILE A 222 14.46 -24.90 -22.40
C ILE A 222 14.11 -24.63 -20.94
N ARG A 223 14.84 -25.25 -20.02
CA ARG A 223 14.60 -25.21 -18.58
C ARG A 223 15.89 -24.98 -17.82
N ALA A 224 15.82 -24.25 -16.70
CA ALA A 224 16.94 -24.08 -15.80
C ALA A 224 17.12 -25.31 -14.91
N ASP A 225 18.35 -25.83 -14.84
CA ASP A 225 18.72 -26.96 -14.00
C ASP A 225 19.73 -26.53 -12.92
N THR A 226 19.22 -26.32 -11.72
CA THR A 226 20.04 -25.98 -10.55
C THR A 226 20.46 -27.20 -9.74
N GLY A 227 20.00 -28.39 -10.11
CA GLY A 227 20.19 -29.61 -9.34
C GLY A 227 19.36 -29.69 -8.05
N ILE A 228 18.41 -28.76 -7.84
CA ILE A 228 17.53 -28.68 -6.68
C ILE A 228 16.09 -28.80 -7.15
N ALA A 229 15.28 -29.63 -6.49
CA ALA A 229 13.89 -29.89 -6.82
C ALA A 229 13.71 -30.37 -8.28
N GLY A 230 13.12 -29.58 -9.14
CA GLY A 230 12.91 -29.88 -10.56
C GLY A 230 13.44 -28.79 -11.46
N TYR A 231 13.27 -28.96 -12.78
CA TYR A 231 13.68 -27.99 -13.77
C TYR A 231 12.79 -26.75 -13.73
N ALA A 232 13.37 -25.56 -13.56
CA ALA A 232 12.61 -24.32 -13.46
C ALA A 232 12.18 -23.80 -14.86
N SER A 233 10.95 -23.30 -14.94
CA SER A 233 10.45 -22.55 -16.09
C SER A 233 11.12 -21.18 -16.17
N LEU A 234 11.31 -20.66 -17.39
CA LEU A 234 11.85 -19.31 -17.61
C LEU A 234 10.75 -18.24 -17.78
N ASN A 235 9.49 -18.58 -17.57
CA ASN A 235 8.39 -17.61 -17.62
C ASN A 235 8.65 -16.46 -16.66
N LEU A 236 8.58 -15.21 -17.16
CA LEU A 236 8.92 -14.01 -16.39
C LEU A 236 7.76 -13.02 -16.40
N PHE A 237 7.50 -12.43 -15.23
CA PHE A 237 6.52 -11.36 -15.06
C PHE A 237 7.23 -10.08 -14.66
N GLY A 238 6.90 -8.98 -15.33
CA GLY A 238 7.45 -7.65 -15.10
C GLY A 238 6.36 -6.63 -14.75
N GLY A 239 6.68 -5.74 -13.81
CA GLY A 239 5.88 -4.60 -13.44
C GLY A 239 6.64 -3.30 -13.68
N ILE A 240 6.10 -2.41 -14.52
CA ILE A 240 6.65 -1.09 -14.78
C ILE A 240 5.86 -0.08 -13.95
N ILE A 241 6.55 0.62 -13.05
CA ILE A 241 5.94 1.61 -12.15
C ILE A 241 6.19 3.02 -12.70
N GLY A 242 5.14 3.81 -12.84
CA GLY A 242 5.27 5.21 -13.19
C GLY A 242 3.95 5.92 -13.44
N PRO A 243 3.92 7.24 -13.37
CA PRO A 243 2.74 8.04 -13.67
C PRO A 243 2.17 7.79 -15.08
N SER A 244 0.96 8.24 -15.32
CA SER A 244 0.38 8.19 -16.65
C SER A 244 1.13 9.12 -17.61
N GLY A 245 1.28 8.70 -18.88
CA GLY A 245 1.85 9.54 -19.95
C GLY A 245 3.39 9.57 -20.03
N ILE A 246 4.13 8.94 -19.13
CA ILE A 246 5.63 8.92 -19.16
C ILE A 246 6.22 7.85 -20.10
N GLY A 247 5.39 7.22 -20.93
CA GLY A 247 5.90 6.35 -22.01
C GLY A 247 6.25 4.92 -21.60
N LYS A 248 5.50 4.32 -20.67
CA LYS A 248 5.60 2.89 -20.32
C LYS A 248 5.46 2.00 -21.58
N SER A 249 4.43 2.22 -22.37
CA SER A 249 4.16 1.47 -23.62
C SER A 249 5.24 1.64 -24.67
N THR A 250 5.81 2.84 -24.82
CA THR A 250 6.91 3.07 -25.76
C THR A 250 8.16 2.27 -25.39
N GLY A 251 8.42 2.04 -24.09
CA GLY A 251 9.50 1.17 -23.63
C GLY A 251 9.30 -0.29 -24.07
N VAL A 252 8.05 -0.75 -24.13
CA VAL A 252 7.70 -2.10 -24.64
C VAL A 252 7.95 -2.20 -26.15
N GLU A 253 7.60 -1.17 -26.93
CA GLU A 253 7.87 -1.10 -28.36
C GLU A 253 9.39 -1.14 -28.68
N VAL A 254 10.23 -0.61 -27.78
CA VAL A 254 11.67 -0.73 -27.90
C VAL A 254 12.11 -2.21 -27.88
N ALA A 255 11.55 -3.00 -26.97
CA ALA A 255 11.88 -4.42 -26.89
C ALA A 255 11.37 -5.22 -28.11
N ASP A 256 10.21 -4.88 -28.65
CA ASP A 256 9.69 -5.48 -29.88
C ASP A 256 10.63 -5.25 -31.07
N ARG A 257 11.14 -4.04 -31.23
CA ARG A 257 12.08 -3.68 -32.30
C ARG A 257 13.47 -4.26 -32.08
N LEU A 258 13.94 -4.41 -30.82
CA LEU A 258 15.22 -5.05 -30.50
C LEU A 258 15.18 -6.56 -30.77
N MET A 259 14.03 -7.19 -30.53
CA MET A 259 13.87 -8.63 -30.54
C MET A 259 12.61 -9.03 -31.33
N PRO A 260 12.58 -8.85 -32.66
CA PRO A 260 11.46 -9.31 -33.46
C PRO A 260 11.34 -10.83 -33.34
N ALA A 261 10.08 -11.30 -33.24
CA ALA A 261 9.80 -12.73 -33.17
C ALA A 261 10.28 -13.45 -34.46
N PRO A 262 10.87 -14.65 -34.34
CA PRO A 262 11.20 -15.46 -35.50
C PRO A 262 9.96 -15.74 -36.35
N PRO A 263 10.02 -15.63 -37.69
CA PRO A 263 8.84 -15.74 -38.54
C PRO A 263 8.23 -17.14 -38.58
N ASP A 264 8.98 -18.16 -38.20
CA ASP A 264 8.58 -19.57 -38.12
C ASP A 264 8.00 -19.94 -36.74
N LEU A 265 8.03 -19.03 -35.76
CA LEU A 265 7.47 -19.23 -34.42
C LEU A 265 5.98 -18.81 -34.40
N ASP A 266 5.06 -19.75 -34.10
CA ASP A 266 3.66 -19.39 -33.82
C ASP A 266 3.59 -18.64 -32.48
N PHE A 267 3.91 -17.36 -32.54
CA PHE A 267 4.01 -16.45 -31.41
C PHE A 267 2.81 -15.52 -31.34
N ARG A 268 2.20 -15.44 -30.17
CA ARG A 268 1.13 -14.47 -29.90
C ARG A 268 1.72 -13.32 -29.11
N ASP A 269 1.75 -12.15 -29.73
CA ASP A 269 2.41 -10.95 -29.23
C ASP A 269 1.43 -9.89 -28.72
N GLY A 270 1.80 -9.20 -27.64
CA GLY A 270 1.08 -8.05 -27.13
C GLY A 270 -0.36 -8.32 -26.68
N LEU A 271 -0.67 -9.53 -26.20
CA LEU A 271 -2.02 -9.93 -25.87
C LEU A 271 -2.55 -9.23 -24.62
N PRO A 272 -3.80 -8.74 -24.62
CA PRO A 272 -4.45 -8.26 -23.41
C PRO A 272 -4.83 -9.43 -22.49
N LEU A 273 -4.86 -9.18 -21.19
CA LEU A 273 -5.24 -10.17 -20.18
C LEU A 273 -6.67 -9.89 -19.70
N GLY A 274 -7.59 -10.84 -19.90
CA GLY A 274 -9.00 -10.68 -19.53
C GLY A 274 -9.50 -11.62 -18.43
N SER A 275 -8.95 -12.84 -18.35
CA SER A 275 -9.33 -13.85 -17.33
C SER A 275 -8.29 -14.96 -17.25
N GLY A 276 -8.36 -15.79 -16.20
CA GLY A 276 -7.51 -16.99 -16.09
C GLY A 276 -7.77 -18.00 -17.20
N GLU A 277 -9.04 -18.20 -17.59
CA GLU A 277 -9.41 -19.06 -18.70
C GLU A 277 -8.90 -18.51 -20.04
N GLY A 278 -8.97 -17.17 -20.22
CA GLY A 278 -8.47 -16.49 -21.42
C GLY A 278 -6.97 -16.68 -21.59
N LEU A 279 -6.21 -16.70 -20.50
CA LEU A 279 -4.77 -16.97 -20.54
C LEU A 279 -4.48 -18.39 -21.08
N ALA A 280 -5.21 -19.41 -20.63
CA ALA A 280 -5.06 -20.78 -21.12
C ALA A 280 -5.54 -20.90 -22.58
N GLU A 281 -6.60 -20.18 -22.96
CA GLU A 281 -7.20 -20.22 -24.29
C GLU A 281 -6.25 -19.81 -25.40
N VAL A 282 -5.31 -18.89 -25.13
CA VAL A 282 -4.30 -18.44 -26.11
C VAL A 282 -3.49 -19.59 -26.70
N PHE A 283 -3.24 -20.62 -25.91
CA PHE A 283 -2.46 -21.80 -26.32
C PHE A 283 -3.30 -22.87 -27.02
N MET A 284 -4.63 -22.77 -26.94
CA MET A 284 -5.55 -23.75 -27.52
C MET A 284 -5.85 -23.47 -29.00
N GLY A 285 -6.26 -24.51 -29.71
CA GLY A 285 -6.75 -24.41 -31.06
C GLY A 285 -7.55 -25.67 -31.46
N ILE A 286 -8.16 -25.63 -32.63
CA ILE A 286 -8.90 -26.74 -33.21
C ILE A 286 -8.00 -27.38 -34.26
N VAL A 287 -7.86 -28.70 -34.21
CA VAL A 287 -7.10 -29.51 -35.17
C VAL A 287 -8.01 -30.58 -35.72
N GLU A 288 -7.99 -30.76 -37.03
CA GLU A 288 -8.67 -31.87 -37.71
C GLU A 288 -7.84 -33.15 -37.55
N GLU A 289 -8.37 -34.14 -36.86
CA GLU A 289 -7.74 -35.45 -36.71
C GLU A 289 -8.49 -36.50 -37.50
N GLU A 290 -7.75 -37.34 -38.25
CA GLU A 290 -8.34 -38.46 -38.96
C GLU A 290 -8.80 -39.53 -37.97
N THR A 291 -10.05 -39.95 -38.06
CA THR A 291 -10.62 -40.98 -37.17
C THR A 291 -10.17 -42.40 -37.54
N GLY A 292 -9.45 -42.58 -38.63
CA GLY A 292 -9.12 -43.87 -39.22
C GLY A 292 -10.28 -44.49 -39.99
N GLU A 293 -11.46 -43.86 -39.98
CA GLU A 293 -12.59 -44.27 -40.79
C GLU A 293 -12.53 -43.64 -42.18
N VAL A 294 -12.95 -44.38 -43.20
CA VAL A 294 -12.99 -43.93 -44.58
C VAL A 294 -14.43 -43.90 -45.07
N ARG A 295 -14.88 -42.76 -45.55
CA ARG A 295 -16.20 -42.62 -46.17
C ARG A 295 -16.07 -42.78 -47.68
N LYS A 296 -16.75 -43.80 -48.24
CA LYS A 296 -16.83 -44.02 -49.69
C LYS A 296 -17.98 -43.22 -50.25
N ARG A 297 -17.74 -42.31 -51.17
CA ARG A 297 -18.76 -41.57 -51.92
C ARG A 297 -18.36 -41.54 -53.41
N GLY A 298 -19.19 -42.14 -54.26
CA GLY A 298 -18.96 -42.10 -55.70
C GLY A 298 -17.64 -42.76 -56.16
N GLY A 299 -17.15 -43.79 -55.45
CA GLY A 299 -15.91 -44.49 -55.78
C GLY A 299 -14.63 -43.84 -55.23
N THR A 300 -14.72 -42.67 -54.58
CA THR A 300 -13.58 -41.98 -53.93
C THR A 300 -13.64 -42.25 -52.43
N GLU A 301 -12.50 -42.68 -51.87
CA GLU A 301 -12.31 -42.84 -50.41
C GLU A 301 -11.80 -41.52 -49.83
N THR A 302 -12.55 -40.97 -48.87
CA THR A 302 -12.16 -39.75 -48.17
C THR A 302 -12.02 -40.09 -46.68
N PRO A 303 -10.88 -39.76 -46.03
CA PRO A 303 -10.76 -39.95 -44.58
C PRO A 303 -11.82 -39.12 -43.84
N VAL A 304 -12.37 -39.70 -42.79
CA VAL A 304 -13.29 -38.99 -41.89
C VAL A 304 -12.44 -38.24 -40.87
N THR A 305 -12.54 -36.91 -40.85
CA THR A 305 -11.88 -36.06 -39.86
C THR A 305 -12.84 -35.64 -38.77
N VAL A 306 -12.33 -35.48 -37.56
CA VAL A 306 -13.06 -34.93 -36.40
C VAL A 306 -12.26 -33.73 -35.88
N SER A 307 -12.96 -32.63 -35.64
CA SER A 307 -12.35 -31.45 -35.02
C SER A 307 -12.08 -31.72 -33.54
N VAL A 308 -10.83 -31.72 -33.16
CA VAL A 308 -10.39 -31.90 -31.76
C VAL A 308 -9.75 -30.65 -31.25
N ARG A 309 -10.13 -30.24 -30.03
CA ARG A 309 -9.57 -29.09 -29.36
C ARG A 309 -8.37 -29.53 -28.53
N ARG A 310 -7.19 -28.95 -28.82
CA ARG A 310 -5.94 -29.23 -28.07
C ARG A 310 -4.99 -28.05 -28.09
N GLN A 311 -3.92 -28.15 -27.30
CA GLN A 311 -2.83 -27.19 -27.36
C GLN A 311 -2.15 -27.22 -28.73
N VAL A 312 -2.09 -26.06 -29.40
CA VAL A 312 -1.43 -25.88 -30.70
C VAL A 312 -0.31 -24.86 -30.67
N ARG A 313 -0.29 -24.01 -29.64
CA ARG A 313 0.73 -22.97 -29.47
C ARG A 313 1.50 -23.17 -28.18
N HIS A 314 2.72 -22.67 -28.18
CA HIS A 314 3.64 -22.84 -27.05
C HIS A 314 4.22 -21.52 -26.55
N ASN A 315 4.09 -20.42 -27.28
CA ASN A 315 4.72 -19.15 -26.97
C ASN A 315 3.72 -18.00 -26.99
N ALA A 316 3.68 -17.19 -25.91
CA ALA A 316 2.80 -16.04 -25.82
C ALA A 316 3.41 -14.92 -24.97
N PHE A 317 3.24 -13.68 -25.42
CA PHE A 317 3.59 -12.48 -24.67
C PHE A 317 2.33 -11.67 -24.36
N PHE A 318 2.13 -11.38 -23.08
CA PHE A 318 1.03 -10.55 -22.61
C PHE A 318 1.55 -9.18 -22.19
N TYR A 319 0.86 -8.16 -22.68
CA TYR A 319 1.10 -6.79 -22.25
C TYR A 319 -0.19 -6.13 -21.77
N VAL A 320 -0.14 -5.56 -20.58
CA VAL A 320 -1.26 -4.83 -19.97
C VAL A 320 -0.79 -3.43 -19.62
N ASP A 321 -1.18 -2.45 -20.40
CA ASP A 321 -0.76 -1.06 -20.23
C ASP A 321 -1.31 -0.46 -18.92
N GLU A 322 -2.52 -0.86 -18.52
CA GLU A 322 -3.20 -0.37 -17.32
C GLU A 322 -3.36 -1.47 -16.26
N GLY A 323 -2.42 -1.56 -15.33
CA GLY A 323 -2.37 -2.59 -14.30
C GLY A 323 -3.57 -2.60 -13.35
N ALA A 324 -4.28 -1.47 -13.21
CA ALA A 324 -5.54 -1.40 -12.49
C ALA A 324 -6.58 -2.41 -13.02
N THR A 325 -6.51 -2.75 -14.30
CA THR A 325 -7.38 -3.78 -14.91
C THR A 325 -7.12 -5.15 -14.30
N ILE A 326 -5.86 -5.54 -14.11
CA ILE A 326 -5.50 -6.84 -13.50
C ILE A 326 -6.02 -6.89 -12.06
N THR A 327 -5.74 -5.87 -11.25
CA THR A 327 -6.15 -5.84 -9.85
C THR A 327 -7.67 -5.88 -9.70
N ARG A 328 -8.39 -5.21 -10.59
CA ARG A 328 -9.86 -5.26 -10.65
C ARG A 328 -10.38 -6.65 -11.02
N LEU A 329 -9.82 -7.26 -12.07
CA LEU A 329 -10.21 -8.60 -12.51
C LEU A 329 -9.95 -9.66 -11.43
N MET A 330 -8.92 -9.49 -10.60
CA MET A 330 -8.61 -10.41 -9.50
C MET A 330 -9.60 -10.27 -8.34
N LYS A 331 -10.02 -9.03 -7.98
CA LYS A 331 -10.83 -8.76 -6.79
C LYS A 331 -12.35 -8.69 -7.03
N GLU A 332 -12.79 -8.09 -8.13
CA GLU A 332 -14.20 -7.77 -8.33
C GLU A 332 -15.03 -8.92 -8.92
N ARG A 333 -14.42 -9.91 -9.53
CA ARG A 333 -15.15 -11.08 -10.05
C ARG A 333 -15.19 -12.19 -8.99
N SER A 334 -16.36 -12.40 -8.41
CA SER A 334 -16.62 -13.59 -7.58
C SER A 334 -16.24 -14.86 -8.36
N GLY A 335 -15.33 -15.67 -7.80
CA GLY A 335 -14.81 -16.86 -8.47
C GLY A 335 -13.73 -16.60 -9.52
N SER A 336 -13.07 -15.42 -9.51
CA SER A 336 -11.94 -15.18 -10.40
C SER A 336 -10.79 -16.15 -10.11
N THR A 337 -10.37 -16.88 -11.13
CA THR A 337 -9.21 -17.79 -11.09
C THR A 337 -7.93 -17.12 -11.57
N LEU A 338 -7.96 -15.80 -11.87
CA LEU A 338 -6.86 -15.11 -12.52
C LEU A 338 -5.58 -15.12 -11.67
N GLY A 339 -5.66 -14.79 -10.39
CA GLY A 339 -4.48 -14.79 -9.49
C GLY A 339 -3.84 -16.17 -9.38
N GLU A 340 -4.64 -17.22 -9.20
CA GLU A 340 -4.18 -18.61 -9.17
C GLU A 340 -3.54 -19.01 -10.50
N THR A 341 -4.18 -18.68 -11.62
CA THR A 341 -3.66 -18.97 -12.96
C THR A 341 -2.35 -18.25 -13.23
N LEU A 342 -2.19 -16.99 -12.80
CA LEU A 342 -0.93 -16.25 -12.91
C LEU A 342 0.17 -16.91 -12.08
N ARG A 343 -0.11 -17.30 -10.84
CA ARG A 343 0.86 -18.00 -9.99
C ARG A 343 1.33 -19.31 -10.61
N SER A 344 0.40 -20.09 -11.18
CA SER A 344 0.70 -21.34 -11.90
C SER A 344 1.49 -21.07 -13.18
N ALA A 345 1.12 -20.04 -13.95
CA ALA A 345 1.78 -19.65 -15.18
C ALA A 345 3.23 -19.19 -14.92
N ALA A 346 3.46 -18.44 -13.85
CA ALA A 346 4.79 -17.98 -13.49
C ALA A 346 5.79 -19.12 -13.28
N VAL A 347 5.36 -20.24 -12.74
CA VAL A 347 6.23 -21.41 -12.49
C VAL A 347 6.11 -22.50 -13.57
N GLY A 348 5.32 -22.26 -14.62
CA GLY A 348 5.14 -23.18 -15.75
C GLY A 348 4.35 -24.43 -15.41
N GLN A 349 3.46 -24.37 -14.42
CA GLN A 349 2.53 -25.46 -14.06
C GLN A 349 1.38 -25.59 -15.06
N THR A 350 0.55 -26.63 -14.90
CA THR A 350 -0.64 -26.86 -15.72
C THR A 350 -1.58 -25.66 -15.67
N LEU A 351 -2.09 -25.24 -16.83
CA LEU A 351 -3.09 -24.17 -16.93
C LEU A 351 -4.42 -24.71 -17.43
N GLY A 352 -5.47 -23.96 -17.12
CA GLY A 352 -6.83 -24.27 -17.52
C GLY A 352 -7.58 -25.12 -16.50
N GLN A 353 -8.72 -25.62 -16.93
CA GLN A 353 -9.63 -26.41 -16.08
C GLN A 353 -10.27 -27.56 -16.89
N THR A 354 -10.54 -28.65 -16.20
CA THR A 354 -11.26 -29.77 -16.77
C THR A 354 -12.74 -29.62 -16.44
N ASN A 355 -13.58 -29.44 -17.46
CA ASN A 355 -15.03 -29.33 -17.34
C ASN A 355 -15.72 -30.62 -17.81
N ALA A 356 -16.99 -30.82 -17.44
CA ALA A 356 -17.79 -31.92 -17.88
C ALA A 356 -17.97 -31.96 -19.42
N SER A 357 -18.04 -30.76 -20.03
CA SER A 357 -18.04 -30.63 -21.51
C SER A 357 -16.61 -30.54 -22.03
N LYS A 358 -16.30 -31.36 -23.03
CA LYS A 358 -15.02 -31.34 -23.73
C LYS A 358 -14.77 -30.00 -24.44
N ASP A 359 -15.81 -29.36 -24.95
CA ASP A 359 -15.71 -28.08 -25.66
C ASP A 359 -15.29 -26.90 -24.77
N THR A 360 -15.59 -27.00 -23.48
CA THR A 360 -15.23 -25.96 -22.49
C THR A 360 -14.00 -26.33 -21.68
N SER A 361 -13.48 -27.56 -21.80
CA SER A 361 -12.26 -27.98 -21.10
C SER A 361 -11.03 -27.39 -21.76
N ARG A 362 -10.13 -26.88 -20.94
CA ARG A 362 -8.81 -26.34 -21.33
C ARG A 362 -7.75 -27.07 -20.54
N TYR A 363 -6.82 -27.66 -21.23
CA TYR A 363 -5.70 -28.36 -20.57
C TYR A 363 -4.40 -28.05 -21.28
N ILE A 364 -3.58 -27.25 -20.63
CA ILE A 364 -2.24 -26.93 -21.06
C ILE A 364 -1.27 -27.62 -20.10
N PRO A 365 -0.56 -28.67 -20.55
CA PRO A 365 0.32 -29.44 -19.70
C PRO A 365 1.44 -28.60 -19.07
N SER A 366 1.83 -28.96 -17.87
CA SER A 366 3.01 -28.38 -17.22
C SER A 366 4.24 -28.52 -18.11
N GLY A 367 4.94 -27.41 -18.28
CA GLY A 367 6.17 -27.37 -19.06
C GLY A 367 5.96 -27.36 -20.57
N SER A 368 4.75 -27.17 -21.08
CA SER A 368 4.48 -27.16 -22.52
C SER A 368 4.36 -25.75 -23.12
N TYR A 369 4.63 -24.70 -22.34
CA TYR A 369 4.49 -23.32 -22.80
C TYR A 369 5.58 -22.39 -22.23
N SER A 370 5.84 -21.32 -22.96
CA SER A 370 6.65 -20.16 -22.56
C SER A 370 5.77 -18.92 -22.57
N LEU A 371 5.86 -18.13 -21.49
CA LEU A 371 5.00 -16.99 -21.28
C LEU A 371 5.77 -15.83 -20.64
N GLY A 372 5.66 -14.65 -21.24
CA GLY A 372 6.05 -13.38 -20.66
C GLY A 372 4.82 -12.53 -20.34
N LEU A 373 4.80 -11.89 -19.19
CA LEU A 373 3.77 -10.95 -18.81
C LEU A 373 4.43 -9.63 -18.39
N LEU A 374 4.03 -8.53 -19.01
CA LEU A 374 4.50 -7.20 -18.66
C LEU A 374 3.29 -6.30 -18.38
N VAL A 375 3.34 -5.60 -17.26
CA VAL A 375 2.22 -4.79 -16.77
C VAL A 375 2.68 -3.40 -16.39
N GLY A 376 2.03 -2.38 -16.93
CA GLY A 376 2.22 -0.98 -16.54
C GLY A 376 1.34 -0.60 -15.36
N PHE A 377 1.92 -0.17 -14.25
CA PHE A 377 1.19 0.30 -13.07
C PHE A 377 1.43 1.80 -12.85
N GLN A 378 0.43 2.45 -12.29
CA GLN A 378 0.60 3.72 -11.59
C GLN A 378 0.83 3.42 -10.09
N PRO A 379 1.64 4.22 -9.37
CA PRO A 379 1.90 3.97 -7.95
C PRO A 379 0.61 3.87 -7.11
N GLU A 380 -0.41 4.62 -7.47
CA GLU A 380 -1.71 4.66 -6.78
C GLU A 380 -2.53 3.39 -6.99
N THR A 381 -2.34 2.70 -8.12
CA THR A 381 -3.18 1.57 -8.55
C THR A 381 -2.57 0.19 -8.30
N VAL A 382 -1.31 0.13 -7.91
CA VAL A 382 -0.62 -1.15 -7.66
C VAL A 382 -0.87 -1.72 -6.26
N ALA A 383 -1.28 -0.89 -5.29
CA ALA A 383 -1.48 -1.28 -3.91
C ALA A 383 -2.33 -2.56 -3.74
N PRO A 384 -3.46 -2.75 -4.46
CA PRO A 384 -4.26 -3.97 -4.33
C PRO A 384 -3.52 -5.25 -4.72
N LEU A 385 -2.52 -5.19 -5.60
CA LEU A 385 -1.70 -6.34 -5.94
C LEU A 385 -0.75 -6.71 -4.79
N PHE A 386 -0.20 -5.73 -4.10
CA PHE A 386 0.65 -5.95 -2.93
C PHE A 386 -0.10 -6.52 -1.73
N GLU A 387 -1.41 -6.31 -1.61
CA GLU A 387 -2.24 -6.94 -0.59
C GLU A 387 -2.32 -8.47 -0.75
N GLU A 388 -2.05 -9.00 -1.94
CA GLU A 388 -2.00 -10.43 -2.22
C GLU A 388 -0.64 -11.09 -1.89
N VAL A 389 0.16 -10.47 -1.03
CA VAL A 389 1.45 -11.02 -0.61
C VAL A 389 1.33 -12.40 0.03
N ALA A 390 0.28 -12.64 0.82
CA ALA A 390 0.01 -13.93 1.45
C ALA A 390 -0.22 -15.06 0.42
N GLU A 391 -0.77 -14.71 -0.75
CA GLU A 391 -1.04 -15.63 -1.85
C GLU A 391 0.16 -15.82 -2.79
N GLY A 392 1.13 -14.91 -2.73
CA GLY A 392 2.38 -15.02 -3.44
C GLY A 392 2.39 -14.44 -4.85
N THR A 393 1.42 -13.63 -5.25
CA THR A 393 1.37 -13.03 -6.58
C THR A 393 2.45 -11.97 -6.80
N PRO A 394 2.62 -10.94 -5.94
CA PRO A 394 3.60 -9.87 -6.16
C PRO A 394 5.06 -10.33 -6.12
N GLN A 395 5.37 -11.43 -5.41
CA GLN A 395 6.71 -12.00 -5.33
C GLN A 395 7.22 -12.59 -6.64
N ARG A 396 6.35 -12.76 -7.63
CA ARG A 396 6.65 -13.34 -8.94
C ARG A 396 6.92 -12.30 -10.01
N PHE A 397 6.89 -11.02 -9.62
CA PHE A 397 7.18 -9.90 -10.51
C PHE A 397 8.58 -9.35 -10.29
N VAL A 398 9.21 -8.92 -11.37
CA VAL A 398 10.37 -8.03 -11.36
C VAL A 398 9.85 -6.61 -11.59
N TRP A 399 10.27 -5.69 -10.74
CA TRP A 399 9.77 -4.31 -10.73
C TRP A 399 10.82 -3.34 -11.22
N VAL A 400 10.45 -2.42 -12.11
CA VAL A 400 11.27 -1.29 -12.53
C VAL A 400 10.43 -0.03 -12.57
N GLN A 401 11.09 1.13 -12.52
CA GLN A 401 10.42 2.41 -12.65
C GLN A 401 10.79 3.12 -13.95
N VAL A 402 9.95 4.07 -14.36
CA VAL A 402 10.11 4.79 -15.62
C VAL A 402 11.09 5.96 -15.55
N ILE A 403 11.45 6.43 -14.35
CA ILE A 403 12.36 7.56 -14.16
C ILE A 403 13.79 7.08 -14.38
N ASP A 404 14.50 7.73 -15.28
CA ASP A 404 15.88 7.43 -15.60
C ASP A 404 16.65 8.75 -15.81
N PRO A 405 17.37 9.23 -14.78
CA PRO A 405 18.15 10.46 -14.86
C PRO A 405 19.34 10.40 -15.82
N ALA A 406 19.74 9.20 -16.25
CA ALA A 406 20.88 8.99 -17.14
C ALA A 406 20.51 9.12 -18.63
N ILE A 407 19.26 9.42 -18.98
CA ILE A 407 18.87 9.69 -20.37
C ILE A 407 19.59 10.96 -20.84
N PRO A 408 20.39 10.88 -21.92
CA PRO A 408 21.15 12.03 -22.40
C PRO A 408 20.24 13.06 -23.10
N ASP A 409 20.63 14.34 -23.05
CA ASP A 409 19.90 15.43 -23.72
C ASP A 409 19.81 15.22 -25.24
N VAL A 410 20.86 14.64 -25.84
CA VAL A 410 20.87 14.28 -27.26
C VAL A 410 20.68 12.77 -27.37
N PRO A 411 19.56 12.30 -27.93
CA PRO A 411 19.32 10.87 -28.08
C PRO A 411 20.41 10.19 -28.91
N PRO A 412 20.97 9.06 -28.46
CA PRO A 412 21.94 8.30 -29.25
C PRO A 412 21.26 7.65 -30.46
N GLU A 413 22.07 7.20 -31.43
CA GLU A 413 21.55 6.46 -32.57
C GLU A 413 20.94 5.12 -32.15
N TRP A 414 19.96 4.66 -32.93
CA TRP A 414 19.37 3.33 -32.73
C TRP A 414 20.41 2.24 -32.99
N PRO A 415 20.69 1.32 -32.04
CA PRO A 415 21.82 0.39 -32.14
C PRO A 415 21.56 -0.85 -33.02
N GLY A 416 20.34 -1.05 -33.52
CA GLY A 416 19.93 -2.23 -34.28
C GLY A 416 19.26 -3.32 -33.47
N GLU A 417 19.07 -4.49 -34.06
CA GLU A 417 18.45 -5.65 -33.42
C GLU A 417 19.48 -6.44 -32.57
N LEU A 418 18.96 -7.06 -31.49
CA LEU A 418 19.69 -8.08 -30.75
C LEU A 418 19.50 -9.44 -31.43
N THR A 419 20.58 -10.11 -31.76
CA THR A 419 20.52 -11.39 -32.49
C THR A 419 21.17 -12.56 -31.76
N ALA A 420 22.09 -12.30 -30.83
CA ALA A 420 22.87 -13.33 -30.12
C ALA A 420 22.01 -14.38 -29.40
N TRP A 421 20.86 -13.97 -28.88
CA TRP A 421 19.94 -14.83 -28.12
C TRP A 421 19.26 -15.94 -28.94
N ARG A 422 19.14 -15.79 -30.27
CA ARG A 422 18.28 -16.61 -31.12
C ARG A 422 18.61 -18.11 -31.05
N GLU A 423 19.89 -18.48 -31.20
CA GLU A 423 20.33 -19.88 -31.11
C GLU A 423 20.16 -20.44 -29.71
N ALA A 424 20.50 -19.67 -28.67
CA ALA A 424 20.36 -20.09 -27.28
C ALA A 424 18.89 -20.26 -26.85
N ALA A 425 17.97 -19.49 -27.43
CA ALA A 425 16.52 -19.56 -27.15
C ALA A 425 15.80 -20.68 -27.92
N THR A 426 16.42 -21.27 -28.94
CA THR A 426 15.81 -22.30 -29.79
C THR A 426 16.20 -23.69 -29.31
N ALA A 427 15.21 -24.56 -29.03
CA ALA A 427 15.48 -25.96 -28.76
C ALA A 427 15.61 -26.73 -30.08
N PRO A 428 16.61 -27.62 -30.22
CA PRO A 428 16.71 -28.48 -31.38
C PRO A 428 15.51 -29.39 -31.52
N PRO A 429 15.22 -29.95 -32.72
CA PRO A 429 14.19 -30.97 -32.90
C PRO A 429 14.32 -32.09 -31.86
N THR A 430 13.21 -32.69 -31.48
CA THR A 430 13.19 -33.67 -30.39
C THR A 430 14.01 -34.89 -30.78
N ASP A 431 15.16 -35.05 -30.14
CA ASP A 431 15.77 -36.35 -30.00
C ASP A 431 14.97 -37.13 -28.97
N MET A 432 14.61 -38.36 -29.26
CA MET A 432 13.74 -39.20 -28.41
C MET A 432 14.31 -39.41 -26.98
N ALA A 433 15.55 -38.99 -26.72
CA ALA A 433 16.25 -39.20 -25.46
C ALA A 433 16.06 -38.10 -24.40
N SER A 434 15.71 -36.85 -24.77
CA SER A 434 15.53 -35.76 -23.79
C SER A 434 14.35 -34.87 -24.08
N ARG A 435 13.41 -34.83 -23.11
CA ARG A 435 12.24 -33.93 -23.18
C ARG A 435 12.61 -32.46 -23.14
N PHE A 436 13.68 -32.11 -22.41
CA PHE A 436 14.10 -30.73 -22.17
C PHE A 436 15.55 -30.47 -22.58
N VAL A 437 15.82 -29.24 -22.95
CA VAL A 437 17.17 -28.67 -23.13
C VAL A 437 17.49 -27.88 -21.87
N LEU A 438 18.60 -28.18 -21.22
CA LEU A 438 18.89 -27.62 -19.91
C LEU A 438 19.83 -26.43 -20.00
N VAL A 439 19.49 -25.37 -19.28
CA VAL A 439 20.41 -24.29 -18.92
C VAL A 439 21.14 -24.73 -17.66
N SER A 440 22.44 -24.97 -17.79
CA SER A 440 23.30 -25.40 -16.68
C SER A 440 23.84 -24.20 -15.88
N PHE A 441 24.39 -24.45 -14.71
CA PHE A 441 24.91 -23.43 -13.80
C PHE A 441 26.31 -23.83 -13.35
N ASP A 442 27.16 -22.83 -13.07
CA ASP A 442 28.42 -23.05 -12.39
C ASP A 442 28.21 -23.80 -11.07
N GLU A 443 29.14 -24.69 -10.71
CA GLU A 443 29.03 -25.53 -9.51
C GLU A 443 28.99 -24.70 -8.21
N ALA A 444 29.64 -23.53 -8.17
CA ALA A 444 29.57 -22.62 -7.04
C ALA A 444 28.13 -22.10 -6.79
N ILE A 445 27.39 -21.78 -7.87
CA ILE A 445 25.99 -21.34 -7.78
C ILE A 445 25.09 -22.47 -7.28
N LYS A 446 25.29 -23.69 -7.81
CA LYS A 446 24.54 -24.86 -7.36
C LYS A 446 24.78 -25.16 -5.88
N ALA A 447 26.03 -25.01 -5.42
CA ALA A 447 26.40 -25.19 -4.03
C ALA A 447 25.73 -24.15 -3.12
N GLU A 448 25.73 -22.84 -3.52
CA GLU A 448 25.05 -21.76 -2.81
C GLU A 448 23.55 -22.03 -2.67
N LEU A 449 22.88 -22.33 -3.78
CA LEU A 449 21.44 -22.61 -3.81
C LEU A 449 21.09 -23.83 -2.95
N ARG A 450 21.89 -24.90 -3.04
CA ARG A 450 21.68 -26.11 -2.24
C ARG A 450 21.86 -25.85 -0.75
N ALA A 451 22.86 -25.07 -0.35
CA ALA A 451 23.07 -24.70 1.04
C ALA A 451 21.88 -23.90 1.60
N ALA A 452 21.39 -22.92 0.83
CA ALA A 452 20.23 -22.12 1.21
C ALA A 452 18.95 -22.97 1.33
N ASP A 453 18.69 -23.88 0.39
CA ASP A 453 17.53 -24.77 0.42
C ASP A 453 17.59 -25.73 1.60
N LEU A 454 18.74 -26.35 1.85
CA LEU A 454 18.95 -27.24 3.01
C LEU A 454 18.75 -26.52 4.34
N ALA A 455 19.21 -25.26 4.48
CA ALA A 455 19.01 -24.47 5.68
C ALA A 455 17.51 -24.23 5.95
N LYS A 456 16.73 -23.94 4.92
CA LYS A 456 15.27 -23.79 5.01
C LYS A 456 14.59 -25.09 5.41
N VAL A 457 14.85 -26.17 4.68
CA VAL A 457 14.21 -27.49 4.93
C VAL A 457 14.56 -28.04 6.32
N ARG A 458 15.76 -27.74 6.82
CA ARG A 458 16.21 -28.14 8.17
C ARG A 458 15.70 -27.22 9.28
N GLY A 459 14.92 -26.17 8.95
CA GLY A 459 14.42 -25.20 9.93
C GLY A 459 15.52 -24.35 10.58
N GLN A 460 16.66 -24.16 9.90
CA GLN A 460 17.79 -23.35 10.36
C GLN A 460 17.60 -21.85 10.08
N VAL A 461 16.61 -21.50 9.24
CA VAL A 461 16.22 -20.12 8.96
C VAL A 461 14.90 -19.87 9.66
N ALA A 462 14.86 -18.87 10.54
CA ALA A 462 13.62 -18.54 11.23
C ALA A 462 12.58 -17.96 10.24
N PRO A 463 11.30 -18.32 10.36
CA PRO A 463 10.24 -17.76 9.51
C PRO A 463 10.18 -16.22 9.53
N SER A 464 10.59 -15.60 10.65
CA SER A 464 10.67 -14.14 10.82
C SER A 464 11.81 -13.48 10.04
N GLU A 465 12.80 -14.24 9.59
CA GLU A 465 13.92 -13.73 8.78
C GLU A 465 13.60 -13.71 7.29
N LEU A 466 12.48 -14.33 6.90
CA LEU A 466 12.03 -14.36 5.51
C LEU A 466 10.97 -13.27 5.30
N SER A 467 11.34 -12.21 4.58
CA SER A 467 10.33 -11.28 4.07
C SER A 467 9.30 -12.07 3.26
N PRO A 468 8.01 -11.93 3.54
CA PRO A 468 6.98 -12.57 2.72
C PRO A 468 7.11 -12.22 1.23
N PHE A 469 7.57 -10.99 0.92
CA PHE A 469 7.80 -10.55 -0.45
C PHE A 469 8.98 -11.23 -1.13
N ASP A 470 9.94 -11.79 -0.39
CA ASP A 470 11.16 -12.38 -0.94
C ASP A 470 11.12 -13.91 -0.98
N SER A 471 9.96 -14.50 -0.70
CA SER A 471 9.77 -15.95 -0.69
C SER A 471 10.13 -16.65 -2.02
N GLN A 472 10.06 -15.92 -3.13
CA GLN A 472 10.40 -16.41 -4.48
C GLN A 472 11.77 -15.94 -4.98
N ALA A 473 12.55 -15.18 -4.20
CA ALA A 473 13.82 -14.60 -4.60
C ALA A 473 14.80 -15.62 -5.26
N PRO A 474 15.02 -16.82 -4.70
CA PRO A 474 15.93 -17.78 -5.35
C PRO A 474 15.48 -18.20 -6.74
N VAL A 475 14.17 -18.45 -6.91
CA VAL A 475 13.60 -18.85 -8.21
C VAL A 475 13.67 -17.69 -9.22
N MET A 476 13.40 -16.46 -8.76
CA MET A 476 13.48 -15.28 -9.62
C MET A 476 14.92 -15.01 -10.07
N ARG A 477 15.90 -15.12 -9.17
CA ARG A 477 17.33 -15.01 -9.53
C ARG A 477 17.76 -16.07 -10.54
N VAL A 478 17.32 -17.34 -10.37
CA VAL A 478 17.58 -18.41 -11.34
C VAL A 478 17.06 -18.07 -12.73
N LYS A 479 15.83 -17.54 -12.81
CA LYS A 479 15.24 -17.13 -14.10
C LYS A 479 15.98 -15.96 -14.73
N LEU A 480 16.27 -14.91 -13.96
CA LEU A 480 16.98 -13.73 -14.43
C LEU A 480 18.38 -14.11 -14.93
N ALA A 481 19.14 -14.89 -14.16
CA ALA A 481 20.47 -15.35 -14.56
C ALA A 481 20.42 -16.21 -15.86
N SER A 482 19.41 -17.10 -15.96
CA SER A 482 19.23 -17.92 -17.17
C SER A 482 18.88 -17.07 -18.40
N LEU A 483 18.01 -16.07 -18.23
CA LEU A 483 17.62 -15.16 -19.32
C LEU A 483 18.79 -14.24 -19.73
N LEU A 484 19.61 -13.77 -18.79
CA LEU A 484 20.83 -13.00 -19.07
C LEU A 484 21.87 -13.84 -19.82
N ALA A 485 22.05 -15.11 -19.44
CA ALA A 485 22.92 -16.02 -20.18
C ALA A 485 22.41 -16.27 -21.61
N ILE A 486 21.10 -16.51 -21.79
CA ILE A 486 20.47 -16.71 -23.10
C ILE A 486 20.55 -15.43 -23.94
N LEU A 487 20.37 -14.26 -23.36
CA LEU A 487 20.52 -12.96 -24.02
C LEU A 487 21.92 -12.81 -24.64
N GLY A 488 22.96 -13.25 -23.89
CA GLY A 488 24.33 -13.33 -24.37
C GLY A 488 24.67 -14.57 -25.24
N GLY A 489 23.68 -15.31 -25.73
CA GLY A 489 23.85 -16.45 -26.64
C GLY A 489 24.31 -17.76 -25.97
N ARG A 490 24.16 -17.90 -24.64
CA ARG A 490 24.64 -19.05 -23.87
C ARG A 490 23.51 -19.81 -23.19
N ARG A 491 23.69 -21.12 -22.96
CA ARG A 491 22.81 -21.96 -22.10
C ARG A 491 23.56 -22.44 -20.85
N HIS A 492 24.55 -21.67 -20.42
CA HIS A 492 25.30 -21.90 -19.22
C HIS A 492 25.38 -20.61 -18.41
N VAL A 493 24.92 -20.64 -17.18
CA VAL A 493 24.93 -19.51 -16.25
C VAL A 493 26.26 -19.51 -15.50
N THR A 494 27.00 -18.43 -15.68
CA THR A 494 28.26 -18.16 -14.99
C THR A 494 28.02 -17.40 -13.68
N THR A 495 29.07 -17.33 -12.84
CA THR A 495 29.04 -16.49 -11.62
C THR A 495 28.78 -15.01 -11.93
N GLU A 496 29.18 -14.52 -13.13
CA GLU A 496 28.86 -13.16 -13.57
C GLU A 496 27.34 -12.99 -13.82
N ASP A 497 26.70 -13.92 -14.58
CA ASP A 497 25.24 -13.91 -14.78
C ASP A 497 24.50 -13.92 -13.43
N TRP A 498 25.01 -14.69 -12.45
CA TRP A 498 24.45 -14.80 -11.13
C TRP A 498 24.57 -13.51 -10.33
N ARG A 499 25.71 -12.80 -10.43
CA ARG A 499 25.91 -11.47 -9.85
C ARG A 499 24.98 -10.43 -10.48
N LEU A 500 24.91 -10.38 -11.81
CA LEU A 500 24.01 -9.45 -12.51
C LEU A 500 22.53 -9.69 -12.18
N ALA A 501 22.13 -10.95 -12.06
CA ALA A 501 20.77 -11.30 -11.64
C ALA A 501 20.48 -10.86 -10.19
N LEU A 502 21.48 -10.86 -9.31
CA LEU A 502 21.34 -10.33 -7.96
C LEU A 502 21.12 -8.82 -7.99
N ILE A 503 21.96 -8.07 -8.70
CA ILE A 503 21.83 -6.61 -8.84
C ILE A 503 20.43 -6.25 -9.36
N LEU A 504 19.97 -6.93 -10.40
CA LEU A 504 18.66 -6.68 -10.98
C LEU A 504 17.53 -7.02 -9.99
N TRP A 505 17.67 -8.09 -9.23
CA TRP A 505 16.69 -8.45 -8.19
C TRP A 505 16.66 -7.44 -7.04
N GLU A 506 17.81 -6.97 -6.56
CA GLU A 506 17.92 -5.96 -5.51
C GLU A 506 17.33 -4.60 -5.96
N SER A 507 17.60 -4.17 -7.19
CA SER A 507 16.97 -2.99 -7.80
C SER A 507 15.44 -3.14 -7.87
N SER A 508 14.96 -4.33 -8.24
CA SER A 508 13.54 -4.65 -8.26
C SER A 508 12.91 -4.59 -6.86
N CYS A 509 13.59 -5.11 -5.84
CA CYS A 509 13.14 -5.04 -4.46
C CYS A 509 13.07 -3.59 -3.97
N ALA A 510 14.09 -2.77 -4.26
CA ALA A 510 14.12 -1.36 -3.89
C ALA A 510 12.99 -0.57 -4.57
N THR A 511 12.70 -0.82 -5.85
CA THR A 511 11.54 -0.24 -6.54
C THR A 511 10.23 -0.64 -5.87
N ARG A 512 10.04 -1.92 -5.59
CA ARG A 512 8.85 -2.45 -4.89
C ARG A 512 8.65 -1.78 -3.53
N ASP A 513 9.71 -1.72 -2.73
CA ASP A 513 9.67 -1.22 -1.35
C ASP A 513 9.40 0.30 -1.32
N ALA A 514 9.94 1.06 -2.27
CA ALA A 514 9.62 2.47 -2.45
C ALA A 514 8.15 2.69 -2.78
N VAL A 515 7.57 1.87 -3.65
CA VAL A 515 6.14 1.95 -4.01
C VAL A 515 5.26 1.53 -2.84
N LEU A 516 5.64 0.52 -2.07
CA LEU A 516 4.93 0.14 -0.84
C LEU A 516 4.91 1.28 0.16
N ALA A 517 6.05 1.93 0.41
CA ALA A 517 6.15 3.08 1.29
C ALA A 517 5.26 4.26 0.80
N TYR A 518 5.26 4.53 -0.50
CA TYR A 518 4.38 5.52 -1.10
C TYR A 518 2.89 5.20 -0.87
N CYS A 519 2.47 3.96 -1.14
CA CYS A 519 1.08 3.52 -0.92
C CYS A 519 0.65 3.64 0.55
N GLU A 520 1.54 3.30 1.48
CA GLU A 520 1.28 3.44 2.91
C GLU A 520 1.14 4.91 3.33
N ALA A 521 2.02 5.79 2.83
CA ALA A 521 1.94 7.22 3.10
C ALA A 521 0.63 7.82 2.58
N GLN A 522 0.20 7.45 1.37
CA GLN A 522 -1.08 7.88 0.81
C GLN A 522 -2.27 7.39 1.64
N ARG A 523 -2.28 6.14 2.07
CA ARG A 523 -3.35 5.60 2.94
C ARG A 523 -3.43 6.34 4.28
N ARG A 524 -2.30 6.66 4.90
CA ARG A 524 -2.26 7.45 6.14
C ARG A 524 -2.85 8.85 5.92
N SER A 525 -2.42 9.54 4.88
CA SER A 525 -2.92 10.87 4.53
C SER A 525 -4.43 10.87 4.27
N GLU A 526 -4.94 9.90 3.51
CA GLU A 526 -6.39 9.77 3.29
C GLU A 526 -7.16 9.47 4.58
N GLN A 527 -6.63 8.61 5.44
CA GLN A 527 -7.25 8.29 6.72
C GLN A 527 -7.31 9.51 7.64
N GLU A 528 -6.23 10.29 7.69
CA GLU A 528 -6.17 11.56 8.43
C GLU A 528 -7.20 12.57 7.90
N LYS A 529 -7.28 12.75 6.58
CA LYS A 529 -8.28 13.62 5.95
C LYS A 529 -9.72 13.19 6.28
N ARG A 530 -10.03 11.88 6.19
CA ARG A 530 -11.35 11.34 6.54
C ARG A 530 -11.68 11.53 8.03
N THR A 531 -10.70 11.33 8.90
CA THR A 531 -10.86 11.53 10.34
C THR A 531 -11.12 13.00 10.65
N LYS A 532 -10.36 13.91 10.06
CA LYS A 532 -10.53 15.37 10.21
C LYS A 532 -11.92 15.81 9.72
N ALA A 533 -12.33 15.41 8.52
CA ALA A 533 -13.64 15.73 7.97
C ALA A 533 -14.80 15.22 8.85
N ARG A 534 -14.66 14.01 9.46
CA ARG A 534 -15.66 13.47 10.37
C ARG A 534 -15.76 14.29 11.65
N ILE A 535 -14.64 14.72 12.21
CA ILE A 535 -14.59 15.57 13.42
C ILE A 535 -15.25 16.92 13.13
N GLU A 536 -14.91 17.56 12.01
CA GLU A 536 -15.49 18.83 11.62
C GLU A 536 -17.01 18.75 11.45
N GLU A 537 -17.52 17.67 10.88
CA GLU A 537 -18.95 17.43 10.73
C GLU A 537 -19.64 17.23 12.10
N GLU A 538 -19.02 16.46 13.00
CA GLU A 538 -19.56 16.20 14.33
C GLU A 538 -19.66 17.50 15.17
N VAL A 539 -18.60 18.34 15.11
CA VAL A 539 -18.58 19.66 15.75
C VAL A 539 -19.67 20.58 15.18
N ARG A 540 -19.85 20.57 13.86
CA ARG A 540 -20.88 21.37 13.18
C ARG A 540 -22.29 20.95 13.61
N VAL A 541 -22.55 19.65 13.70
CA VAL A 541 -23.83 19.10 14.16
C VAL A 541 -24.10 19.46 15.61
N ASP A 542 -23.11 19.34 16.50
CA ASP A 542 -23.28 19.65 17.93
C ASP A 542 -23.49 21.16 18.14
N HIS A 543 -22.78 22.02 17.41
CA HIS A 543 -23.02 23.48 17.43
C HIS A 543 -24.43 23.84 16.95
N ALA A 544 -24.91 23.20 15.87
CA ALA A 544 -26.29 23.40 15.39
C ALA A 544 -27.33 22.96 16.41
N LYS A 545 -27.11 21.84 17.15
CA LYS A 545 -27.96 21.39 18.22
C LYS A 545 -27.98 22.40 19.37
N GLN A 546 -26.81 22.93 19.75
CA GLN A 546 -26.70 23.94 20.82
C GLN A 546 -27.48 25.21 20.48
N LEU A 547 -27.29 25.74 19.27
CA LEU A 547 -28.03 26.91 18.77
C LEU A 547 -29.55 26.68 18.77
N ALA A 548 -29.98 25.46 18.38
CA ALA A 548 -31.40 25.10 18.40
C ALA A 548 -31.98 25.02 19.82
N GLU A 549 -31.17 24.55 20.79
CA GLU A 549 -31.56 24.48 22.21
C GLU A 549 -31.63 25.87 22.84
N ASP A 550 -30.64 26.73 22.54
CA ASP A 550 -30.61 28.12 23.01
C ASP A 550 -31.81 28.90 22.47
N ALA A 551 -32.12 28.78 21.19
CA ALA A 551 -33.31 29.40 20.59
C ALA A 551 -34.63 28.89 21.17
N ARG A 552 -34.71 27.60 21.57
CA ARG A 552 -35.89 27.05 22.28
C ARG A 552 -36.00 27.64 23.67
N THR A 553 -34.89 27.80 24.37
CA THR A 553 -34.81 28.37 25.70
C THR A 553 -35.25 29.83 25.69
N GLU A 554 -34.70 30.66 24.77
CA GLU A 554 -35.10 32.06 24.59
C GLU A 554 -36.60 32.22 24.33
N ARG A 555 -37.15 31.43 23.39
CA ARG A 555 -38.62 31.45 23.12
C ARG A 555 -39.44 31.03 24.30
N ALA A 556 -38.93 30.10 25.14
CA ALA A 556 -39.64 29.67 26.36
C ALA A 556 -39.62 30.77 27.43
N VAL A 557 -38.48 31.45 27.63
CA VAL A 557 -38.30 32.59 28.52
C VAL A 557 -39.20 33.77 28.09
N GLU A 558 -39.18 34.16 26.84
CA GLU A 558 -40.01 35.25 26.30
C GLU A 558 -41.50 34.98 26.47
N ARG A 559 -41.97 33.79 26.08
CA ARG A 559 -43.37 33.37 26.25
C ARG A 559 -43.81 33.38 27.72
N LEU A 560 -42.91 32.98 28.64
CA LEU A 560 -43.18 32.95 30.05
C LEU A 560 -43.20 34.36 30.65
N ALA A 561 -42.29 35.23 30.22
CA ALA A 561 -42.22 36.65 30.59
C ALA A 561 -43.47 37.41 30.13
N LEU A 562 -43.94 37.16 28.92
CA LEU A 562 -45.21 37.73 28.43
C LEU A 562 -46.41 37.30 29.29
N ARG A 563 -46.50 36.00 29.63
CA ARG A 563 -47.58 35.51 30.54
C ARG A 563 -47.51 36.13 31.93
N LEU A 564 -46.31 36.32 32.46
CA LEU A 564 -46.09 37.02 33.73
C LEU A 564 -46.58 38.48 33.63
N ALA A 565 -46.21 39.22 32.58
CA ALA A 565 -46.61 40.59 32.40
C ALA A 565 -48.13 40.75 32.29
N VAL A 566 -48.81 39.87 31.54
CA VAL A 566 -50.27 39.80 31.46
C VAL A 566 -50.89 39.47 32.80
N LEU A 567 -50.39 38.45 33.55
CA LEU A 567 -50.88 38.07 34.85
C LEU A 567 -50.81 39.21 35.91
N VAL A 568 -49.70 39.98 35.86
CA VAL A 568 -49.49 41.14 36.75
C VAL A 568 -50.42 42.29 36.37
N ARG A 569 -50.64 42.54 35.06
CA ARG A 569 -51.50 43.60 34.59
C ARG A 569 -53.01 43.37 34.87
N ASP A 570 -53.45 42.16 34.59
CA ASP A 570 -54.91 41.80 34.75
C ASP A 570 -55.28 41.39 36.16
N GLY A 571 -54.34 40.74 36.88
CA GLY A 571 -54.56 40.19 38.20
C GLY A 571 -54.02 41.02 39.39
N GLY A 572 -53.43 42.21 39.11
CA GLY A 572 -52.75 43.06 40.09
C GLY A 572 -51.40 42.52 40.58
N PRO A 573 -50.83 43.13 41.64
CA PRO A 573 -49.52 42.79 42.17
C PRO A 573 -49.35 41.32 42.52
N GLN A 574 -48.29 40.66 41.94
CA GLN A 574 -48.03 39.23 42.12
C GLN A 574 -46.74 39.00 42.89
N THR A 575 -46.67 37.97 43.73
CA THR A 575 -45.39 37.52 44.33
C THR A 575 -44.71 36.44 43.48
N ARG A 576 -43.40 36.26 43.65
CA ARG A 576 -42.68 35.12 42.99
C ARG A 576 -43.30 33.78 43.30
N LYS A 577 -43.81 33.58 44.56
CA LYS A 577 -44.44 32.35 44.99
C LYS A 577 -45.75 32.10 44.24
N THR A 578 -46.58 33.14 44.05
CA THR A 578 -47.85 33.05 43.31
C THR A 578 -47.66 32.70 41.86
N VAL A 579 -46.69 33.35 41.18
CA VAL A 579 -46.34 33.07 39.79
C VAL A 579 -45.82 31.65 39.64
N ARG A 580 -44.92 31.23 40.53
CA ARG A 580 -44.35 29.85 40.52
C ARG A 580 -45.43 28.78 40.70
N ALA A 581 -46.44 29.03 41.53
CA ALA A 581 -47.54 28.10 41.73
C ALA A 581 -48.44 27.93 40.50
N ARG A 582 -48.57 28.98 39.68
CA ARG A 582 -49.33 29.00 38.39
C ARG A 582 -48.55 28.58 37.17
N THR A 583 -47.23 28.34 37.31
CA THR A 583 -46.37 27.93 36.20
C THR A 583 -46.28 26.40 36.12
N ALA A 584 -46.43 25.86 34.90
CA ALA A 584 -46.29 24.42 34.65
C ALA A 584 -44.93 23.90 35.11
N GLY A 585 -44.85 22.67 35.62
CA GLY A 585 -43.64 22.10 36.20
C GLY A 585 -42.43 22.16 35.28
N ARG A 586 -42.65 21.90 33.98
CA ARG A 586 -41.61 21.92 32.94
C ARG A 586 -41.00 23.32 32.66
N ASP A 587 -41.80 24.39 32.89
CA ASP A 587 -41.43 25.77 32.60
C ASP A 587 -40.81 26.49 33.83
N LYS A 588 -40.85 25.85 35.03
CA LYS A 588 -40.35 26.44 36.29
C LYS A 588 -38.87 26.74 36.29
N LYS A 589 -38.08 26.02 35.48
CA LYS A 589 -36.65 26.24 35.35
C LYS A 589 -36.28 27.56 34.65
N TYR A 590 -37.18 28.10 33.82
CA TYR A 590 -36.99 29.35 33.09
C TYR A 590 -37.57 30.57 33.80
N LEU A 591 -38.15 30.40 35.00
CA LEU A 591 -38.84 31.49 35.70
C LEU A 591 -37.91 32.64 36.12
N ALA A 592 -36.67 32.35 36.52
CA ALA A 592 -35.70 33.38 36.89
C ALA A 592 -35.38 34.29 35.70
N ASP A 593 -35.11 33.68 34.56
CA ASP A 593 -34.78 34.38 33.33
C ASP A 593 -35.99 35.13 32.78
N ALA A 594 -37.20 34.56 32.90
CA ALA A 594 -38.44 35.21 32.51
C ALA A 594 -38.76 36.46 33.34
N PHE A 595 -38.50 36.43 34.66
CA PHE A 595 -38.60 37.65 35.50
C PHE A 595 -37.60 38.71 35.09
N ALA A 596 -36.32 38.32 34.86
CA ALA A 596 -35.30 39.24 34.40
C ALA A 596 -35.62 39.84 33.03
N TYR A 597 -36.08 39.04 32.09
CA TYR A 597 -36.50 39.49 30.76
C TYR A 597 -37.71 40.44 30.83
N ALA A 598 -38.73 40.13 31.59
CA ALA A 598 -39.90 40.99 31.73
C ALA A 598 -39.57 42.33 32.43
N ALA A 599 -38.62 42.35 33.36
CA ALA A 599 -38.13 43.57 33.99
C ALA A 599 -37.27 44.40 33.03
N LEU A 600 -36.37 43.74 32.24
CA LEU A 600 -35.54 44.41 31.22
C LEU A 600 -36.41 45.09 30.14
N ARG A 601 -37.52 44.49 29.78
CA ARG A 601 -38.49 45.03 28.81
C ARG A 601 -39.44 46.07 29.44
N GLU A 602 -39.27 46.38 30.74
CA GLU A 602 -40.12 47.31 31.47
C GLU A 602 -41.62 46.89 31.50
N TRP A 603 -41.92 45.62 31.24
CA TRP A 603 -43.29 45.09 31.32
C TRP A 603 -43.76 44.92 32.76
N VAL A 604 -42.85 44.64 33.68
CA VAL A 604 -43.10 44.54 35.12
C VAL A 604 -42.00 45.26 35.91
N VAL A 605 -42.36 45.80 37.11
CA VAL A 605 -41.41 46.38 38.06
C VAL A 605 -41.57 45.63 39.40
N GLU A 606 -40.44 45.32 40.05
CA GLU A 606 -40.46 44.70 41.40
C GLU A 606 -40.46 45.82 42.48
N THR A 607 -41.53 45.88 43.27
CA THR A 607 -41.66 46.86 44.35
C THR A 607 -42.12 46.09 45.62
N ASP A 608 -41.37 46.22 46.71
CA ASP A 608 -41.64 45.55 47.99
C ASP A 608 -41.85 44.00 47.87
N GLY A 609 -41.05 43.36 47.04
CA GLY A 609 -41.11 41.90 46.82
C GLY A 609 -42.31 41.43 46.00
N ARG A 610 -43.01 42.35 45.33
CA ARG A 610 -44.12 42.08 44.41
C ARG A 610 -43.86 42.67 43.05
N PHE A 611 -44.26 41.98 41.99
CA PHE A 611 -44.27 42.46 40.62
C PHE A 611 -45.54 43.27 40.36
N VAL A 612 -45.39 44.51 39.95
CA VAL A 612 -46.44 45.42 39.51
C VAL A 612 -46.32 45.70 38.01
N PRO A 613 -47.40 46.15 37.35
CA PRO A 613 -47.31 46.53 35.92
C PRO A 613 -46.27 47.59 35.70
N GLY A 614 -45.38 47.38 34.75
CA GLY A 614 -44.38 48.34 34.31
C GLY A 614 -44.95 49.38 33.32
N PRO A 615 -44.18 50.42 32.96
CA PRO A 615 -44.60 51.50 32.08
C PRO A 615 -44.87 51.04 30.64
N VAL A 616 -44.22 49.95 30.22
CA VAL A 616 -44.34 49.42 28.84
C VAL A 616 -45.37 48.27 28.82
N PRO A 617 -46.43 48.33 27.99
CA PRO A 617 -47.33 47.21 27.83
C PRO A 617 -46.63 46.03 27.13
N PRO A 618 -46.86 44.77 27.52
CA PRO A 618 -46.36 43.63 26.80
C PRO A 618 -47.02 43.58 25.41
N SER A 619 -46.20 43.52 24.37
CA SER A 619 -46.60 43.43 22.96
C SER A 619 -46.57 41.98 22.46
#